data_f1078107f665965f800266f16b24a70b
#
_entry.id   f1078107f665965f800266f16b24a70b
#
_cell.length_a   1.000
_cell.length_b   1.000
_cell.length_c   1.000
_cell.angle_alpha   90.00
_cell.angle_beta   90.00
_cell.angle_gamma   90.00
#
_symmetry.space_group_name_H-M   'P 1'
#
loop_
_entity.id
_entity.type
_entity.pdbx_description
1 polymer ?
#
loop_
_entity_poly.entity_id
_entity_poly.type
_entity_poly.pdbx_seq_one_letter_code
_entity_poly.pdbx_strand_id
1 'polypeptide(L)'
;MPTFRPKYVTFDCYGTLTRFRMNELARQIYGAQMDEPKMLHFLKNFEGFRRDEILGVWKPYGDVLCNAVERTCAKHAIPYRHEDGIAFYNAVPSWGPHADVPAGLSKVAAEIPLVILSNAMDEQIPSNVEKLGAPFYRVFTAQQANAYKPRLH
;
A
#
# COMPACT_ATOMS: atom_id res chain seq x y z
N MET A 1 27.10 26.42 -14.80
CA MET A 1 26.52 26.00 -13.52
C MET A 1 26.76 24.50 -13.37
N PRO A 2 27.16 23.97 -12.21
CA PRO A 2 27.29 22.54 -12.05
C PRO A 2 25.93 21.90 -12.23
N THR A 3 25.82 20.96 -13.16
CA THR A 3 24.58 20.22 -13.42
C THR A 3 24.41 19.23 -12.27
N PHE A 4 23.36 19.38 -11.46
CA PHE A 4 23.03 18.41 -10.41
C PHE A 4 22.75 17.05 -11.05
N ARG A 5 23.48 16.02 -10.65
CA ARG A 5 23.22 14.64 -11.04
C ARG A 5 22.93 13.81 -9.81
N PRO A 6 21.71 13.31 -9.62
CA PRO A 6 21.38 12.47 -8.48
C PRO A 6 22.14 11.15 -8.52
N LYS A 7 22.53 10.64 -7.36
CA LYS A 7 23.16 9.31 -7.24
C LYS A 7 22.14 8.18 -7.26
N TYR A 8 20.91 8.45 -6.79
CA TYR A 8 19.80 7.50 -6.71
C TYR A 8 18.49 8.26 -6.92
N VAL A 9 17.49 7.54 -7.41
CA VAL A 9 16.08 8.00 -7.40
C VAL A 9 15.30 7.09 -6.47
N THR A 10 14.59 7.69 -5.49
CA THR A 10 13.77 6.95 -4.54
C THR A 10 12.30 7.12 -4.87
N PHE A 11 11.57 6.01 -4.81
CA PHE A 11 10.13 5.95 -5.06
C PHE A 11 9.39 5.39 -3.85
N ASP A 12 8.20 5.90 -3.58
CA ASP A 12 7.16 5.12 -2.93
C ASP A 12 6.63 4.03 -3.87
N CYS A 13 6.02 2.98 -3.35
CA CYS A 13 5.53 1.88 -4.17
C CYS A 13 3.99 1.92 -4.33
N TYR A 14 3.25 1.69 -3.25
CA TYR A 14 1.81 1.51 -3.31
C TYR A 14 1.03 2.83 -3.45
N GLY A 15 0.28 2.97 -4.53
CA GLY A 15 -0.40 4.22 -4.90
C GLY A 15 0.47 5.16 -5.73
N THR A 16 1.74 4.80 -5.97
CA THR A 16 2.70 5.55 -6.80
C THR A 16 3.14 4.74 -8.02
N LEU A 17 3.87 3.66 -7.82
CA LEU A 17 4.31 2.76 -8.89
C LEU A 17 3.30 1.63 -9.13
N THR A 18 2.78 1.08 -8.05
CA THR A 18 1.80 -0.01 -8.04
C THR A 18 0.42 0.54 -7.69
N ARG A 19 -0.61 0.07 -8.39
CA ARG A 19 -2.00 0.44 -8.11
C ARG A 19 -2.37 0.02 -6.69
N PHE A 20 -3.04 0.92 -5.97
CA PHE A 20 -3.51 0.66 -4.62
C PHE A 20 -5.02 0.36 -4.65
N ARG A 21 -5.38 -0.93 -4.57
CA ARG A 21 -6.73 -1.41 -4.89
C ARG A 21 -7.58 -1.76 -3.67
N MET A 22 -7.31 -1.13 -2.52
CA MET A 22 -8.09 -1.36 -1.29
C MET A 22 -9.57 -1.04 -1.43
N ASN A 23 -9.90 0.07 -2.12
CA ASN A 23 -11.29 0.49 -2.29
C ASN A 23 -12.07 -0.47 -3.19
N GLU A 24 -11.42 -1.00 -4.23
CA GLU A 24 -12.05 -1.99 -5.12
C GLU A 24 -12.38 -3.27 -4.37
N LEU A 25 -11.44 -3.76 -3.55
CA LEU A 25 -11.66 -4.95 -2.74
C LEU A 25 -12.73 -4.72 -1.66
N ALA A 26 -12.74 -3.56 -1.00
CA ALA A 26 -13.79 -3.21 -0.05
C ALA A 26 -15.19 -3.22 -0.70
N ARG A 27 -15.30 -2.72 -1.93
CA ARG A 27 -16.56 -2.80 -2.71
C ARG A 27 -16.96 -4.24 -3.05
N GLN A 28 -15.99 -5.10 -3.34
CA GLN A 28 -16.27 -6.52 -3.61
C GLN A 28 -16.79 -7.24 -2.37
N ILE A 29 -16.21 -6.97 -1.20
CA ILE A 29 -16.57 -7.65 0.05
C ILE A 29 -17.89 -7.10 0.63
N TYR A 30 -18.07 -5.78 0.64
CA TYR A 30 -19.14 -5.12 1.38
C TYR A 30 -20.19 -4.43 0.50
N GLY A 31 -19.97 -4.31 -0.81
CA GLY A 31 -20.84 -3.53 -1.69
C GLY A 31 -22.29 -4.04 -1.75
N ALA A 32 -22.51 -5.34 -1.62
CA ALA A 32 -23.85 -5.91 -1.58
C ALA A 32 -24.64 -5.60 -0.29
N GLN A 33 -23.99 -5.09 0.75
CA GLN A 33 -24.57 -4.85 2.08
C GLN A 33 -25.02 -3.40 2.27
N MET A 34 -24.73 -2.51 1.33
CA MET A 34 -25.01 -1.09 1.45
C MET A 34 -25.21 -0.40 0.10
N ASP A 35 -25.94 0.72 0.11
CA ASP A 35 -26.06 1.61 -1.05
C ASP A 35 -24.77 2.42 -1.30
N GLU A 36 -24.69 3.09 -2.44
CA GLU A 36 -23.49 3.82 -2.84
C GLU A 36 -23.12 4.97 -1.88
N PRO A 37 -24.04 5.79 -1.35
CA PRO A 37 -23.70 6.81 -0.36
C PRO A 37 -23.04 6.24 0.90
N LYS A 38 -23.59 5.13 1.41
CA LYS A 38 -23.00 4.43 2.58
C LYS A 38 -21.65 3.82 2.24
N MET A 39 -21.51 3.25 1.04
CA MET A 39 -20.23 2.70 0.57
C MET A 39 -19.13 3.76 0.51
N LEU A 40 -19.42 4.94 0.02
CA LEU A 40 -18.46 6.06 0.02
C LEU A 40 -18.02 6.46 1.43
N HIS A 41 -18.97 6.50 2.38
CA HIS A 41 -18.65 6.77 3.78
C HIS A 41 -17.83 5.62 4.41
N PHE A 42 -18.15 4.38 4.08
CA PHE A 42 -17.39 3.21 4.52
C PHE A 42 -15.93 3.30 4.04
N LEU A 43 -15.70 3.56 2.77
CA LEU A 43 -14.36 3.69 2.18
C LEU A 43 -13.56 4.81 2.84
N LYS A 44 -14.18 5.97 3.07
CA LYS A 44 -13.56 7.10 3.75
C LYS A 44 -13.16 6.76 5.18
N ASN A 45 -14.03 6.06 5.93
CA ASN A 45 -13.72 5.64 7.29
C ASN A 45 -12.64 4.56 7.30
N PHE A 46 -12.68 3.60 6.38
CA PHE A 46 -11.65 2.58 6.26
C PHE A 46 -10.26 3.18 5.98
N GLU A 47 -10.19 4.13 5.06
CA GLU A 47 -8.96 4.88 4.82
C GLU A 47 -8.47 5.62 6.07
N GLY A 48 -9.38 6.32 6.76
CA GLY A 48 -9.06 7.06 7.98
C GLY A 48 -8.54 6.15 9.09
N PHE A 49 -9.24 5.06 9.39
CA PHE A 49 -8.82 4.12 10.43
C PHE A 49 -7.52 3.40 10.08
N ARG A 50 -7.31 3.03 8.82
CA ARG A 50 -6.02 2.46 8.38
C ARG A 50 -4.87 3.45 8.59
N ARG A 51 -5.10 4.74 8.33
CA ARG A 51 -4.11 5.80 8.59
C ARG A 51 -3.83 5.96 10.09
N ASP A 52 -4.86 5.94 10.93
CA ASP A 52 -4.70 5.98 12.38
C ASP A 52 -3.87 4.81 12.89
N GLU A 53 -4.14 3.59 12.42
CA GLU A 53 -3.38 2.40 12.80
C GLU A 53 -1.91 2.50 12.41
N ILE A 54 -1.61 3.03 11.22
CA ILE A 54 -0.24 3.30 10.74
C ILE A 54 0.47 4.35 11.61
N LEU A 55 -0.24 5.38 12.05
CA LEU A 55 0.30 6.42 12.91
C LEU A 55 0.36 6.02 14.40
N GLY A 56 -0.25 4.93 14.76
CA GLY A 56 -0.24 4.35 16.11
C GLY A 56 1.08 3.66 16.46
N VAL A 57 1.07 2.83 17.49
CA VAL A 57 2.21 1.97 17.85
C VAL A 57 2.49 1.02 16.69
N TRP A 58 3.78 0.77 16.42
CA TRP A 58 4.20 -0.18 15.38
C TRP A 58 3.51 -1.53 15.54
N LYS A 59 3.00 -2.04 14.44
CA LYS A 59 2.44 -3.39 14.30
C LYS A 59 2.58 -3.83 12.84
N PRO A 60 2.58 -5.14 12.53
CA PRO A 60 2.55 -5.65 11.16
C PRO A 60 1.34 -5.12 10.38
N TYR A 61 1.48 -4.99 9.07
CA TYR A 61 0.41 -4.40 8.24
C TYR A 61 -0.87 -5.26 8.20
N GLY A 62 -0.76 -6.58 8.41
CA GLY A 62 -1.92 -7.45 8.60
C GLY A 62 -2.79 -7.00 9.77
N ASP A 63 -2.18 -6.69 10.92
CA ASP A 63 -2.89 -6.19 12.10
C ASP A 63 -3.49 -4.80 11.85
N VAL A 64 -2.77 -3.93 11.14
CA VAL A 64 -3.29 -2.62 10.71
C VAL A 64 -4.58 -2.79 9.91
N LEU A 65 -4.62 -3.73 8.97
CA LEU A 65 -5.79 -3.97 8.13
C LEU A 65 -6.93 -4.61 8.90
N CYS A 66 -6.68 -5.62 9.72
CA CYS A 66 -7.71 -6.24 10.56
C CYS A 66 -8.35 -5.23 11.51
N ASN A 67 -7.55 -4.43 12.22
CA ASN A 67 -8.05 -3.41 13.13
C ASN A 67 -8.86 -2.33 12.38
N ALA A 68 -8.37 -1.87 11.24
CA ALA A 68 -9.05 -0.86 10.44
C ALA A 68 -10.39 -1.35 9.89
N VAL A 69 -10.46 -2.60 9.42
CA VAL A 69 -11.70 -3.24 8.96
C VAL A 69 -12.68 -3.39 10.12
N GLU A 70 -12.24 -3.91 11.27
CA GLU A 70 -13.08 -4.07 12.47
C GLU A 70 -13.69 -2.75 12.92
N ARG A 71 -12.86 -1.70 13.05
CA ARG A 71 -13.32 -0.34 13.41
C ARG A 71 -14.31 0.22 12.39
N THR A 72 -14.10 -0.04 11.12
CA THR A 72 -15.00 0.41 10.05
C THR A 72 -16.33 -0.32 10.12
N CYS A 73 -16.31 -1.64 10.24
CA CYS A 73 -17.51 -2.47 10.38
C CYS A 73 -18.34 -2.06 11.60
N ALA A 74 -17.68 -1.86 12.74
CA ALA A 74 -18.36 -1.39 13.98
C ALA A 74 -19.04 -0.03 13.77
N LYS A 75 -18.37 0.93 13.12
CA LYS A 75 -18.94 2.26 12.84
C LYS A 75 -20.17 2.21 11.92
N HIS A 76 -20.22 1.25 11.02
CA HIS A 76 -21.30 1.09 10.04
C HIS A 76 -22.34 0.04 10.43
N ALA A 77 -22.25 -0.53 11.66
CA ALA A 77 -23.12 -1.59 12.16
C ALA A 77 -23.15 -2.82 11.22
N ILE A 78 -21.99 -3.19 10.66
CA ILE A 78 -21.78 -4.36 9.82
C ILE A 78 -21.05 -5.42 10.64
N PRO A 79 -21.46 -6.70 10.58
CA PRO A 79 -20.73 -7.77 11.25
C PRO A 79 -19.28 -7.85 10.74
N TYR A 80 -18.32 -7.80 11.65
CA TYR A 80 -16.91 -7.99 11.34
C TYR A 80 -16.58 -9.48 11.22
N ARG A 81 -15.77 -9.83 10.23
CA ARG A 81 -15.15 -11.15 10.09
C ARG A 81 -13.65 -10.95 9.93
N HIS A 82 -12.87 -11.68 10.73
CA HIS A 82 -11.41 -11.59 10.69
C HIS A 82 -10.84 -11.92 9.30
N GLU A 83 -11.46 -12.87 8.62
CA GLU A 83 -11.09 -13.29 7.27
C GLU A 83 -11.14 -12.14 6.26
N ASP A 84 -12.02 -11.15 6.46
CA ASP A 84 -12.10 -9.98 5.58
C ASP A 84 -10.82 -9.13 5.71
N GLY A 85 -10.33 -8.90 6.94
CA GLY A 85 -9.04 -8.22 7.16
C GLY A 85 -7.86 -8.96 6.53
N ILE A 86 -7.82 -10.27 6.69
CA ILE A 86 -6.82 -11.14 6.07
C ILE A 86 -6.92 -11.11 4.52
N ALA A 87 -8.13 -11.05 3.96
CA ALA A 87 -8.33 -10.94 2.52
C ALA A 87 -7.70 -9.65 1.96
N PHE A 88 -7.83 -8.52 2.65
CA PHE A 88 -7.14 -7.28 2.27
C PHE A 88 -5.61 -7.44 2.25
N TYR A 89 -5.06 -8.09 3.26
CA TYR A 89 -3.62 -8.35 3.35
C TYR A 89 -3.14 -9.22 2.19
N ASN A 90 -3.82 -10.34 1.94
CA ASN A 90 -3.46 -11.31 0.91
C ASN A 90 -3.64 -10.78 -0.52
N ALA A 91 -4.45 -9.75 -0.73
CA ALA A 91 -4.64 -9.15 -2.04
C ALA A 91 -3.44 -8.30 -2.51
N VAL A 92 -2.66 -7.72 -1.57
CA VAL A 92 -1.56 -6.78 -1.89
C VAL A 92 -0.55 -7.35 -2.89
N PRO A 93 -0.03 -8.59 -2.77
CA PRO A 93 0.93 -9.15 -3.73
C PRO A 93 0.38 -9.31 -5.15
N SER A 94 -0.95 -9.35 -5.32
CA SER A 94 -1.59 -9.49 -6.65
C SER A 94 -1.59 -8.19 -7.47
N TRP A 95 -1.42 -7.04 -6.83
CA TRP A 95 -1.51 -5.75 -7.51
C TRP A 95 -0.33 -5.53 -8.47
N GLY A 96 -0.64 -4.90 -9.60
CA GLY A 96 0.33 -4.55 -10.64
C GLY A 96 0.56 -3.05 -10.76
N PRO A 97 1.52 -2.66 -11.62
CA PRO A 97 1.87 -1.26 -11.85
C PRO A 97 0.74 -0.49 -12.57
N HIS A 98 0.85 0.85 -12.54
CA HIS A 98 0.18 1.68 -13.52
C HIS A 98 0.78 1.42 -14.91
N ALA A 99 -0.02 1.61 -15.97
CA ALA A 99 0.34 1.19 -17.34
C ALA A 99 1.63 1.85 -17.89
N ASP A 100 1.92 3.07 -17.46
CA ASP A 100 3.08 3.87 -17.89
C ASP A 100 4.35 3.58 -17.08
N VAL A 101 4.22 2.97 -15.91
CA VAL A 101 5.33 2.79 -14.95
C VAL A 101 6.46 1.90 -15.49
N PRO A 102 6.24 0.70 -16.07
CA PRO A 102 7.34 -0.13 -16.52
C PRO A 102 8.22 0.56 -17.57
N ALA A 103 7.59 1.23 -18.54
CA ALA A 103 8.32 1.94 -19.58
C ALA A 103 9.09 3.17 -19.04
N GLY A 104 8.49 3.89 -18.09
CA GLY A 104 9.12 5.02 -17.41
C GLY A 104 10.32 4.58 -16.57
N LEU A 105 10.17 3.55 -15.76
CA LEU A 105 11.23 3.01 -14.90
C LEU A 105 12.41 2.47 -15.71
N SER A 106 12.15 1.78 -16.82
CA SER A 106 13.22 1.26 -17.68
C SER A 106 14.10 2.36 -18.24
N LYS A 107 13.55 3.50 -18.59
CA LYS A 107 14.33 4.67 -19.05
C LYS A 107 15.21 5.25 -17.94
N VAL A 108 14.66 5.42 -16.75
CA VAL A 108 15.41 6.00 -15.63
C VAL A 108 16.47 5.04 -15.11
N ALA A 109 16.16 3.73 -15.04
CA ALA A 109 17.08 2.69 -14.58
C ALA A 109 18.34 2.56 -15.45
N ALA A 110 18.26 2.94 -16.72
CA ALA A 110 19.42 2.94 -17.63
C ALA A 110 20.48 3.99 -17.24
N GLU A 111 20.11 5.03 -16.51
CA GLU A 111 20.97 6.15 -16.16
C GLU A 111 21.29 6.26 -14.67
N ILE A 112 20.33 5.91 -13.82
CA ILE A 112 20.39 6.16 -12.37
C ILE A 112 19.80 4.96 -11.60
N PRO A 113 20.50 4.46 -10.55
CA PRO A 113 19.99 3.40 -9.70
C PRO A 113 18.67 3.77 -9.02
N LEU A 114 17.70 2.86 -9.07
CA LEU A 114 16.36 3.02 -8.49
C LEU A 114 16.32 2.43 -7.08
N VAL A 115 15.61 3.08 -6.19
CA VAL A 115 15.38 2.63 -4.80
C VAL A 115 13.90 2.74 -4.49
N ILE A 116 13.36 1.77 -3.76
CA ILE A 116 12.01 1.85 -3.18
C ILE A 116 12.13 2.12 -1.67
N LEU A 117 11.31 3.03 -1.18
CA LEU A 117 11.07 3.28 0.25
C LEU A 117 9.56 3.20 0.50
N SER A 118 9.07 2.07 1.02
CA SER A 118 7.65 1.74 1.09
C SER A 118 7.17 1.35 2.48
N ASN A 119 5.92 1.70 2.79
CA ASN A 119 5.18 1.19 3.95
C ASN A 119 4.70 -0.25 3.70
N ALA A 120 5.62 -1.14 3.35
CA ALA A 120 5.38 -2.51 2.94
C ALA A 120 5.90 -3.53 3.96
N MET A 121 5.43 -4.77 3.80
CA MET A 121 5.99 -5.95 4.48
C MET A 121 6.94 -6.69 3.52
N ASP A 122 7.98 -7.28 4.07
CA ASP A 122 9.05 -7.95 3.31
C ASP A 122 8.54 -9.13 2.48
N GLU A 123 7.49 -9.80 2.95
CA GLU A 123 6.88 -10.94 2.25
C GLU A 123 5.94 -10.55 1.11
N GLN A 124 5.42 -9.32 1.11
CA GLN A 124 4.44 -8.87 0.11
C GLN A 124 5.09 -8.19 -1.09
N ILE A 125 6.04 -7.27 -0.81
CA ILE A 125 6.56 -6.34 -1.80
C ILE A 125 7.34 -7.00 -2.96
N PRO A 126 8.03 -8.14 -2.80
CA PRO A 126 8.78 -8.76 -3.90
C PRO A 126 7.91 -9.05 -5.13
N SER A 127 6.71 -9.58 -4.93
CA SER A 127 5.77 -9.87 -6.04
C SER A 127 5.31 -8.61 -6.79
N ASN A 128 5.21 -7.47 -6.10
CA ASN A 128 4.84 -6.22 -6.72
C ASN A 128 6.03 -5.61 -7.48
N VAL A 129 7.24 -5.67 -6.89
CA VAL A 129 8.48 -5.15 -7.50
C VAL A 129 8.82 -5.89 -8.79
N GLU A 130 8.67 -7.22 -8.81
CA GLU A 130 8.86 -8.03 -10.02
C GLU A 130 8.01 -7.53 -11.19
N LYS A 131 6.75 -7.17 -10.93
CA LYS A 131 5.82 -6.66 -11.95
C LYS A 131 6.16 -5.26 -12.46
N LEU A 132 7.02 -4.50 -11.76
CA LEU A 132 7.47 -3.17 -12.21
C LEU A 132 8.39 -3.23 -13.44
N GLY A 133 9.00 -4.38 -13.72
CA GLY A 133 9.77 -4.63 -14.94
C GLY A 133 11.08 -3.83 -15.04
N ALA A 134 11.63 -3.34 -13.93
CA ALA A 134 12.90 -2.62 -13.88
C ALA A 134 13.74 -3.09 -12.68
N PRO A 135 15.08 -3.04 -12.77
CA PRO A 135 15.95 -3.40 -11.66
C PRO A 135 15.95 -2.31 -10.60
N PHE A 136 15.76 -2.72 -9.34
CA PHE A 136 15.92 -1.83 -8.19
C PHE A 136 17.22 -2.17 -7.44
N TYR A 137 18.03 -1.14 -7.20
CA TYR A 137 19.25 -1.26 -6.41
C TYR A 137 18.97 -1.69 -4.98
N ARG A 138 17.88 -1.15 -4.38
CA ARG A 138 17.44 -1.51 -3.03
C ARG A 138 15.95 -1.23 -2.82
N VAL A 139 15.35 -2.06 -1.95
CA VAL A 139 13.98 -1.90 -1.46
C VAL A 139 14.03 -1.82 0.07
N PHE A 140 13.58 -0.70 0.61
CA PHE A 140 13.43 -0.49 2.04
C PHE A 140 11.96 -0.57 2.42
N THR A 141 11.67 -1.31 3.48
CA THR A 141 10.31 -1.56 3.96
C THR A 141 10.08 -0.99 5.35
N ALA A 142 8.82 -0.75 5.70
CA ALA A 142 8.44 -0.38 7.06
C ALA A 142 8.76 -1.50 8.06
N GLN A 143 8.69 -2.77 7.63
CA GLN A 143 9.05 -3.91 8.48
C GLN A 143 10.52 -3.87 8.87
N GLN A 144 11.44 -3.60 7.95
CA GLN A 144 12.87 -3.47 8.24
C GLN A 144 13.16 -2.29 9.18
N ALA A 145 12.40 -1.20 9.05
CA ALA A 145 12.54 -0.02 9.87
C ALA A 145 11.83 -0.12 11.24
N ASN A 146 10.94 -1.10 11.42
CA ASN A 146 9.97 -1.16 12.53
C ASN A 146 9.18 0.16 12.70
N ALA A 147 8.93 0.84 11.59
CA ALA A 147 8.25 2.13 11.57
C ALA A 147 7.62 2.39 10.20
N TYR A 148 6.45 2.99 10.21
CA TYR A 148 5.78 3.48 8.99
C TYR A 148 6.16 4.93 8.70
N LYS A 149 6.33 5.27 7.42
CA LYS A 149 6.37 6.67 7.02
C LYS A 149 5.06 7.36 7.45
N PRO A 150 5.07 8.62 7.90
CA PRO A 150 6.18 9.59 7.86
C PRO A 150 6.99 9.70 9.17
N ARG A 151 7.01 8.67 10.01
CA ARG A 151 7.77 8.76 11.27
C ARG A 151 9.27 8.89 10.99
N LEU A 152 9.89 9.78 11.75
CA LEU A 152 11.33 9.92 11.83
C LEU A 152 11.82 9.17 13.08
N HIS A 153 12.68 8.20 12.90
CA HIS A 153 13.35 7.45 13.97
C HIS A 153 14.84 7.41 13.73
#